data_88d558d744d718d72679ebd1171d6af8
#
_entry.id   88d558d744d718d72679ebd1171d6af8
#
_cell.length_a   1.000
_cell.length_b   1.000
_cell.length_c   1.000
_cell.angle_alpha   90.00
_cell.angle_beta   90.00
_cell.angle_gamma   90.00
#
_symmetry.space_group_name_H-M   'P 1'
#
loop_
_entity.id
_entity.type
_entity.pdbx_description
1 polymer ?
#
loop_
_entity_poly.entity_id
_entity_poly.type
_entity_poly.pdbx_seq_one_letter_code
_entity_poly.pdbx_strand_id
1 'polypeptide(L)'
;MTEHATDDLKDISKEFRDKIHQDLKTLESAPFPSATFIMRLRGFRPPVYRLRSGDFRVLYHIQEDNVTILRVIDRKLLERVLKRLKASLNMTSSERKKYEER
;
A
#
# COMPACT_ATOMS: atom_id res chain seq x y z
N MET A 1 -2.10 2.37 -10.11
CA MET A 1 -2.92 2.04 -8.91
C MET A 1 -3.68 0.75 -9.15
N THR A 2 -3.66 -0.16 -8.17
CA THR A 2 -4.38 -1.43 -8.30
C THR A 2 -5.89 -1.25 -8.22
N GLU A 3 -6.65 -2.26 -8.65
CA GLU A 3 -8.11 -2.25 -8.50
C GLU A 3 -8.52 -2.15 -7.04
N HIS A 4 -7.81 -2.84 -6.15
CA HIS A 4 -8.07 -2.77 -4.70
C HIS A 4 -7.92 -1.36 -4.18
N ALA A 5 -6.86 -0.65 -4.58
CA ALA A 5 -6.65 0.73 -4.17
C ALA A 5 -7.73 1.66 -4.72
N THR A 6 -8.11 1.46 -5.97
CA THR A 6 -9.19 2.25 -6.60
C THR A 6 -10.51 2.05 -5.85
N ASP A 7 -10.83 0.80 -5.52
CA ASP A 7 -12.04 0.48 -4.76
C ASP A 7 -11.99 1.05 -3.36
N ASP A 8 -10.82 0.99 -2.71
CA ASP A 8 -10.62 1.60 -1.39
C ASP A 8 -10.98 3.09 -1.42
N LEU A 9 -10.47 3.80 -2.44
CA LEU A 9 -10.71 5.25 -2.56
C LEU A 9 -12.19 5.59 -2.79
N LYS A 10 -12.93 4.75 -3.49
CA LYS A 10 -14.36 4.96 -3.72
C LYS A 10 -15.16 4.97 -2.43
N ASP A 11 -14.72 4.18 -1.45
CA ASP A 11 -15.42 4.05 -0.16
C ASP A 11 -15.03 5.14 0.85
N ILE A 12 -14.07 5.98 0.51
CA ILE A 12 -13.59 7.06 1.37
C ILE A 12 -14.32 8.35 1.02
N SER A 13 -14.71 9.14 2.03
CA SER A 13 -15.39 10.40 1.79
C SER A 13 -14.51 11.37 1.01
N LYS A 14 -15.14 12.27 0.28
CA LYS A 14 -14.43 13.22 -0.60
C LYS A 14 -13.36 14.03 0.12
N GLU A 15 -13.65 14.50 1.32
CA GLU A 15 -12.71 15.31 2.11
C GLU A 15 -11.40 14.56 2.34
N PHE A 16 -11.49 13.32 2.76
CA PHE A 16 -10.32 12.49 3.01
C PHE A 16 -9.65 12.06 1.70
N ARG A 17 -10.44 11.79 0.65
CA ARG A 17 -9.88 11.46 -0.66
C ARG A 17 -9.03 12.60 -1.22
N ASP A 18 -9.48 13.82 -1.08
CA ASP A 18 -8.75 14.99 -1.58
C ASP A 18 -7.40 15.13 -0.86
N LYS A 19 -7.39 14.92 0.45
CA LYS A 19 -6.16 14.92 1.23
C LYS A 19 -5.22 13.79 0.78
N ILE A 20 -5.76 12.59 0.59
CA ILE A 20 -4.98 11.45 0.13
C ILE A 20 -4.38 11.73 -1.24
N HIS A 21 -5.16 12.28 -2.17
CA HIS A 21 -4.66 12.63 -3.50
C HIS A 21 -3.52 13.65 -3.44
N GLN A 22 -3.61 14.63 -2.56
CA GLN A 22 -2.53 15.59 -2.35
C GLN A 22 -1.27 14.89 -1.86
N ASP A 23 -1.42 13.99 -0.89
CA ASP A 23 -0.28 13.25 -0.34
C ASP A 23 0.31 12.28 -1.37
N LEU A 24 -0.53 11.67 -2.21
CA LEU A 24 -0.05 10.81 -3.30
C LEU A 24 0.81 11.56 -4.31
N LYS A 25 0.53 12.83 -4.55
CA LYS A 25 1.35 13.63 -5.46
C LYS A 25 2.78 13.77 -4.97
N THR A 26 3.00 13.75 -3.67
CA THR A 26 4.35 13.83 -3.12
C THR A 26 5.17 12.59 -3.45
N LEU A 27 4.51 11.44 -3.68
CA LEU A 27 5.21 10.21 -4.04
C LEU A 27 5.81 10.23 -5.42
N GLU A 28 5.33 11.09 -6.31
CA GLU A 28 5.88 11.21 -7.66
C GLU A 28 7.32 11.69 -7.64
N SER A 29 7.65 12.55 -6.69
CA SER A 29 9.01 13.11 -6.59
C SER A 29 9.81 12.58 -5.41
N ALA A 30 9.15 12.09 -4.35
CA ALA A 30 9.82 11.64 -3.14
C ALA A 30 9.15 10.40 -2.52
N PRO A 31 9.24 9.23 -3.18
CA PRO A 31 8.57 8.01 -2.68
C PRO A 31 9.36 7.25 -1.61
N PHE A 32 10.53 7.73 -1.25
CA PHE A 32 11.43 7.04 -0.32
C PHE A 32 11.16 7.41 1.14
N PRO A 33 11.58 6.56 2.10
CA PRO A 33 11.33 6.82 3.51
C PRO A 33 11.73 8.21 3.96
N SER A 34 10.85 8.85 4.72
CA SER A 34 11.09 10.13 5.36
C SER A 34 10.71 10.01 6.83
N ALA A 35 11.22 10.91 7.66
CA ALA A 35 11.17 10.79 9.12
C ALA A 35 9.80 10.45 9.73
N THR A 36 8.72 10.96 9.18
CA THR A 36 7.39 10.85 9.81
C THR A 36 6.30 10.24 8.94
N PHE A 37 6.38 10.38 7.63
CA PHE A 37 5.25 10.05 6.75
C PHE A 37 5.41 8.75 5.98
N ILE A 38 6.62 8.42 5.58
CA ILE A 38 6.90 7.25 4.76
C ILE A 38 7.81 6.29 5.51
N MET A 39 7.38 5.03 5.58
CA MET A 39 8.15 3.98 6.23
C MET A 39 8.20 2.75 5.35
N ARG A 40 9.39 2.14 5.24
CA ARG A 40 9.53 0.84 4.62
C ARG A 40 9.10 -0.22 5.61
N LEU A 41 8.20 -1.11 5.19
CA LEU A 41 7.71 -2.19 6.04
C LEU A 41 8.60 -3.42 5.92
N ARG A 42 8.87 -4.08 7.03
CA ARG A 42 9.73 -5.26 7.06
C ARG A 42 8.99 -6.50 6.58
N GLY A 43 9.74 -7.43 5.98
CA GLY A 43 9.22 -8.75 5.66
C GLY A 43 8.46 -8.86 4.36
N PHE A 44 8.59 -7.88 3.46
CA PHE A 44 7.93 -7.91 2.16
C PHE A 44 8.93 -8.00 1.02
N ARG A 45 8.60 -8.81 0.02
CA ARG A 45 9.35 -8.93 -1.23
C ARG A 45 8.36 -8.96 -2.39
N PRO A 46 8.34 -7.97 -3.28
CA PRO A 46 9.15 -6.74 -3.24
C PRO A 46 8.81 -5.86 -2.03
N PRO A 47 9.66 -4.88 -1.71
CA PRO A 47 9.42 -4.01 -0.56
C PRO A 47 8.10 -3.28 -0.63
N VAL A 48 7.43 -3.19 0.50
CA VAL A 48 6.19 -2.41 0.66
C VAL A 48 6.49 -1.20 1.52
N TYR A 49 6.00 -0.05 1.09
CA TYR A 49 6.13 1.20 1.81
C TYR A 49 4.76 1.65 2.30
N ARG A 50 4.76 2.36 3.41
CA ARG A 50 3.55 2.94 3.97
C ARG A 50 3.67 4.46 3.99
N LEU A 51 2.71 5.15 3.35
CA LEU A 51 2.55 6.59 3.48
C LEU A 51 1.43 6.85 4.49
N ARG A 52 1.71 7.70 5.47
CA ARG A 52 0.71 8.16 6.43
C ARG A 52 0.00 9.38 5.85
N SER A 53 -1.32 9.28 5.69
CA SER A 53 -2.17 10.37 5.21
C SER A 53 -3.35 10.52 6.16
N GLY A 54 -3.20 11.37 7.17
CA GLY A 54 -4.21 11.53 8.23
C GLY A 54 -4.48 10.20 8.92
N ASP A 55 -5.74 9.80 8.97
CA ASP A 55 -6.16 8.50 9.54
C ASP A 55 -6.07 7.35 8.55
N PHE A 56 -5.58 7.62 7.34
CA PHE A 56 -5.44 6.61 6.30
C PHE A 56 -3.99 6.25 6.08
N ARG A 57 -3.80 5.04 5.56
CA ARG A 57 -2.48 4.52 5.22
C ARG A 57 -2.49 4.08 3.76
N VAL A 58 -1.50 4.54 3.02
CA VAL A 58 -1.32 4.15 1.62
C VAL A 58 -0.19 3.16 1.56
N LEU A 59 -0.46 1.97 1.03
CA LEU A 59 0.55 0.92 0.85
C LEU A 59 0.95 0.90 -0.62
N TYR A 60 2.25 0.90 -0.89
CA TYR A 60 2.74 0.96 -2.26
C TYR A 60 4.08 0.24 -2.44
N HIS A 61 4.37 -0.10 -3.69
CA HIS A 61 5.66 -0.59 -4.14
C HIS A 61 6.39 0.47 -4.93
N ILE A 62 7.71 0.37 -4.95
CA ILE A 62 8.56 1.13 -5.88
C ILE A 62 9.25 0.10 -6.75
N GLN A 63 9.03 0.17 -8.07
CA GLN A 63 9.72 -0.67 -9.05
C GLN A 63 10.30 0.25 -10.11
N GLU A 64 11.64 0.27 -10.20
CA GLU A 64 12.35 1.18 -11.09
C GLU A 64 11.90 2.62 -10.79
N ASP A 65 11.28 3.29 -11.76
CA ASP A 65 10.79 4.66 -11.59
C ASP A 65 9.28 4.72 -11.30
N ASN A 66 8.65 3.55 -11.11
CA ASN A 66 7.21 3.48 -10.95
C ASN A 66 6.79 3.23 -9.51
N VAL A 67 5.76 3.95 -9.09
CA VAL A 67 5.11 3.74 -7.80
C VAL A 67 3.75 3.09 -8.06
N THR A 68 3.54 1.91 -7.51
CA THR A 68 2.28 1.20 -7.63
C THR A 68 1.54 1.23 -6.30
N ILE A 69 0.38 1.87 -6.27
CA ILE A 69 -0.45 1.94 -5.07
C ILE A 69 -1.21 0.62 -4.92
N LEU A 70 -1.00 -0.06 -3.82
CA LEU A 70 -1.59 -1.37 -3.54
C LEU A 70 -2.91 -1.27 -2.80
N ARG A 71 -2.97 -0.46 -1.75
CA ARG A 71 -4.15 -0.29 -0.91
C ARG A 71 -4.18 1.11 -0.32
N VAL A 72 -5.39 1.60 -0.06
CA VAL A 72 -5.62 2.83 0.71
C VAL A 72 -6.62 2.47 1.80
N ILE A 73 -6.18 2.41 3.04
CA ILE A 73 -6.97 1.85 4.14
C ILE A 73 -6.95 2.72 5.37
N ASP A 74 -7.96 2.57 6.21
CA ASP A 74 -7.97 3.17 7.53
C ASP A 74 -6.85 2.55 8.37
N ARG A 75 -6.18 3.36 9.18
CA ARG A 75 -5.09 2.92 10.06
C ARG A 75 -5.45 1.71 10.93
N LYS A 76 -6.73 1.59 11.30
CA LYS A 76 -7.21 0.48 12.13
C LYS A 76 -7.15 -0.87 11.42
N LEU A 77 -7.16 -0.86 10.09
CA LEU A 77 -7.13 -2.08 9.29
C LEU A 77 -5.71 -2.47 8.84
N LEU A 78 -4.72 -1.65 9.18
CA LEU A 78 -3.37 -1.81 8.66
C LEU A 78 -2.79 -3.20 8.92
N GLU A 79 -2.81 -3.67 10.15
CA GLU A 79 -2.23 -4.97 10.48
C GLU A 79 -2.92 -6.12 9.75
N ARG A 80 -4.24 -6.08 9.66
CA ARG A 80 -5.03 -7.10 8.97
C ARG A 80 -4.66 -7.15 7.48
N VAL A 81 -4.59 -5.99 6.85
CA VAL A 81 -4.24 -5.90 5.44
C VAL A 81 -2.80 -6.32 5.20
N LEU A 82 -1.87 -5.93 6.07
CA LEU A 82 -0.47 -6.33 5.96
C LEU A 82 -0.29 -7.84 6.04
N LYS A 83 -1.02 -8.51 6.90
CA LYS A 83 -0.96 -9.98 6.97
C LYS A 83 -1.38 -10.62 5.65
N ARG A 84 -2.43 -10.11 5.03
CA ARG A 84 -2.91 -10.60 3.74
C ARG A 84 -1.92 -10.32 2.62
N LEU A 85 -1.36 -9.12 2.59
CA LEU A 85 -0.34 -8.74 1.61
C LEU A 85 0.91 -9.60 1.76
N LYS A 86 1.35 -9.84 2.98
CA LYS A 86 2.53 -10.64 3.25
C LYS A 86 2.33 -12.07 2.73
N ALA A 87 1.18 -12.66 3.00
CA ALA A 87 0.85 -13.99 2.49
C ALA A 87 0.86 -14.03 0.96
N SER A 88 0.39 -12.96 0.32
CA SER A 88 0.31 -12.86 -1.14
C SER A 88 1.67 -12.59 -1.81
N LEU A 89 2.46 -11.68 -1.24
CA LEU A 89 3.67 -11.17 -1.88
C LEU A 89 4.94 -11.93 -1.54
N ASN A 90 5.03 -12.49 -0.35
CA ASN A 90 6.25 -13.14 0.13
C ASN A 90 6.30 -14.64 -0.13
N MET A 91 5.25 -15.22 -0.68
CA MET A 91 5.23 -16.64 -1.02
C MET A 91 6.07 -16.91 -2.25
N THR A 92 6.75 -18.07 -2.24
CA THR A 92 7.40 -18.57 -3.45
C THR A 92 6.32 -18.92 -4.47
N SER A 93 6.68 -19.08 -5.72
CA SER A 93 5.74 -19.48 -6.77
C SER A 93 5.01 -20.77 -6.43
N SER A 94 5.71 -21.77 -5.87
CA SER A 94 5.09 -23.04 -5.45
C SER A 94 4.11 -22.84 -4.31
N GLU A 95 4.47 -22.07 -3.31
CA GLU A 95 3.60 -21.79 -2.17
C GLU A 95 2.37 -21.00 -2.61
N ARG A 96 2.54 -20.00 -3.45
CA ARG A 96 1.46 -19.21 -3.99
C ARG A 96 0.47 -20.06 -4.76
N LYS A 97 0.97 -20.93 -5.63
CA LYS A 97 0.17 -21.85 -6.42
C LYS A 97 -0.62 -22.82 -5.53
N LYS A 98 0.01 -23.32 -4.48
CA LYS A 98 -0.64 -24.21 -3.51
C LYS A 98 -1.86 -23.55 -2.86
N TYR A 99 -1.77 -22.26 -2.52
CA TYR A 99 -2.87 -21.55 -1.89
C TYR A 99 -3.94 -21.12 -2.91
N GLU A 100 -3.56 -20.81 -4.13
CA GLU A 100 -4.49 -20.42 -5.19
C GLU A 100 -5.38 -21.57 -5.64
N GLU A 101 -4.94 -22.79 -5.50
CA GLU A 101 -5.69 -23.99 -5.84
C GLU A 101 -6.80 -24.31 -4.84
N ARG A 102 -6.88 -23.59 -3.76
CA ARG A 102 -7.95 -23.72 -2.77
C ARG A 102 -9.09 -22.76 -3.07
#